data_3e84b14dbb70d3e780eda2b290316fe6
#
_entry.id   3e84b14dbb70d3e780eda2b290316fe6
#
_cell.length_a   1.000
_cell.length_b   1.000
_cell.length_c   1.000
_cell.angle_alpha   90.00
_cell.angle_beta   90.00
_cell.angle_gamma   90.00
#
_symmetry.space_group_name_H-M   'P 1'
#
loop_
_entity.id
_entity.type
_entity.pdbx_description
1 polymer ?
#
loop_
_entity_poly.entity_id
_entity_poly.type
_entity_poly.pdbx_seq_one_letter_code
_entity_poly.pdbx_strand_id
1 'polypeptide(L)'
;MLNANDLEQLKAKGISEKQIEEQLACFVKGFPFLEIAASASVEKGIMVISKEEQASYMDAWDAYLAKNKKIVKFVPASGAASRMFKNLYEFLSADYKEPMNAFEKKFFSEIEKFAFYKALDKKCVENTGKDIPALVALGEYKEVVSNLLEPKGLNYGQLPKGLLLFHKYADTVRTAMEEHLAERAMYAKNNAGEVNIHFTVSPEHQALFEQLVADKSGEYEEKFSVKYDVSFSIQKPSTDTVAAAMDNTPFRDKNDKLLFRPGGHGALIENLNDVDADVVFIKNIDNVVPDSFKCSTVIYKKVIAGVLVTLQEKAFRYLEQIETGKYTHAEVEEMIHFLQDDLCIKNPDTKLLEDAELILYIKSKLLRPLRVCGMVKNVGEPGGGPFLAVNPDGTVSLQVLESSQIDMSDPAKKAMFEKGTHFNPVDLVCAVKNHKGEKYNLPDYVDKNTGFISYKSKDGCELKALELPGLWNGAMSDWNTVFVEVPIETFNPVKTVNDLLRPEHQ
;
A
#
# COMPACT_ATOMS: atom_id res chain seq x y z
N MET A 1 25.74 23.51 9.26
CA MET A 1 26.59 23.21 8.09
C MET A 1 26.98 21.75 8.15
N LEU A 2 26.99 21.07 7.00
CA LEU A 2 27.46 19.69 6.89
C LEU A 2 28.99 19.67 6.99
N ASN A 3 29.55 18.67 7.66
CA ASN A 3 30.99 18.47 7.75
C ASN A 3 31.47 17.37 6.78
N ALA A 4 32.78 17.11 6.71
CA ALA A 4 33.33 16.12 5.78
C ALA A 4 32.79 14.69 6.02
N ASN A 5 32.58 14.29 7.28
CA ASN A 5 32.02 12.98 7.61
C ASN A 5 30.54 12.87 7.18
N ASP A 6 29.79 13.99 7.24
CA ASP A 6 28.41 14.01 6.75
C ASP A 6 28.38 13.75 5.25
N LEU A 7 29.29 14.39 4.47
CA LEU A 7 29.36 14.19 3.03
C LEU A 7 29.70 12.74 2.66
N GLU A 8 30.56 12.07 3.44
CA GLU A 8 30.81 10.64 3.25
C GLU A 8 29.57 9.78 3.54
N GLN A 9 28.82 10.10 4.61
CA GLN A 9 27.56 9.41 4.89
C GLN A 9 26.53 9.59 3.76
N LEU A 10 26.41 10.81 3.24
CA LEU A 10 25.50 11.11 2.11
C LEU A 10 25.88 10.32 0.87
N LYS A 11 27.18 10.34 0.53
CA LYS A 11 27.71 9.60 -0.62
C LYS A 11 27.45 8.09 -0.51
N ALA A 12 27.65 7.52 0.68
CA ALA A 12 27.40 6.10 0.93
C ALA A 12 25.92 5.70 0.75
N LYS A 13 25.00 6.64 0.96
CA LYS A 13 23.55 6.44 0.78
C LYS A 13 23.05 6.85 -0.61
N GLY A 14 23.85 7.53 -1.41
CA GLY A 14 23.42 8.10 -2.68
C GLY A 14 22.49 9.32 -2.52
N ILE A 15 22.65 10.07 -1.41
CA ILE A 15 21.88 11.28 -1.10
C ILE A 15 22.74 12.49 -1.46
N SER A 16 22.19 13.48 -2.16
CA SER A 16 22.86 14.73 -2.47
C SER A 16 22.74 15.74 -1.32
N GLU A 17 23.70 16.68 -1.24
CA GLU A 17 23.62 17.80 -0.29
C GLU A 17 22.32 18.60 -0.47
N LYS A 18 21.93 18.84 -1.72
CA LYS A 18 20.70 19.55 -2.06
C LYS A 18 19.46 18.86 -1.47
N GLN A 19 19.39 17.52 -1.52
CA GLN A 19 18.27 16.78 -0.91
C GLN A 19 18.21 17.00 0.61
N ILE A 20 19.35 17.04 1.30
CA ILE A 20 19.41 17.33 2.73
C ILE A 20 18.97 18.77 3.03
N GLU A 21 19.43 19.74 2.25
CA GLU A 21 19.01 21.14 2.40
C GLU A 21 17.50 21.28 2.21
N GLU A 22 16.92 20.64 1.19
CA GLU A 22 15.48 20.60 0.95
C GLU A 22 14.73 19.96 2.12
N GLN A 23 15.22 18.81 2.65
CA GLN A 23 14.62 18.14 3.78
C GLN A 23 14.68 19.00 5.06
N LEU A 24 15.81 19.62 5.34
CA LEU A 24 15.95 20.51 6.50
C LEU A 24 15.06 21.76 6.36
N ALA A 25 14.90 22.29 5.15
CA ALA A 25 13.96 23.39 4.92
C ALA A 25 12.51 22.99 5.20
N CYS A 26 12.11 21.73 4.99
CA CYS A 26 10.78 21.25 5.35
C CYS A 26 10.53 21.29 6.86
N PHE A 27 11.54 21.01 7.71
CA PHE A 27 11.37 21.11 9.16
C PHE A 27 11.12 22.55 9.64
N VAL A 28 11.64 23.54 8.92
CA VAL A 28 11.46 24.97 9.23
C VAL A 28 10.11 25.49 8.70
N LYS A 29 9.78 25.13 7.45
CA LYS A 29 8.59 25.63 6.76
C LYS A 29 7.31 24.87 7.12
N GLY A 30 7.43 23.59 7.52
CA GLY A 30 6.31 22.67 7.58
C GLY A 30 5.78 22.29 6.19
N PHE A 31 4.64 21.63 6.18
CA PHE A 31 3.90 21.28 4.96
C PHE A 31 2.55 22.00 4.98
N PRO A 32 2.10 22.57 3.84
CA PRO A 32 0.78 23.15 3.76
C PRO A 32 -0.29 22.05 3.86
N PHE A 33 -1.44 22.38 4.41
CA PHE A 33 -2.61 21.53 4.26
C PHE A 33 -3.14 21.58 2.83
N LEU A 34 -3.68 20.47 2.37
CA LEU A 34 -4.32 20.40 1.06
C LEU A 34 -5.69 21.06 1.08
N GLU A 35 -6.03 21.72 -0.01
CA GLU A 35 -7.36 22.28 -0.20
C GLU A 35 -8.29 21.19 -0.75
N ILE A 36 -9.41 20.98 -0.04
CA ILE A 36 -10.42 19.97 -0.41
C ILE A 36 -11.71 20.64 -0.82
N ALA A 37 -12.26 20.23 -1.96
CA ALA A 37 -13.55 20.69 -2.45
C ALA A 37 -14.72 19.88 -1.86
N ALA A 38 -14.52 18.57 -1.63
CA ALA A 38 -15.50 17.69 -0.99
C ALA A 38 -14.86 16.34 -0.62
N SER A 39 -15.50 15.57 0.28
CA SER A 39 -15.30 14.13 0.35
C SER A 39 -15.92 13.49 -0.89
N ALA A 40 -15.25 12.48 -1.47
CA ALA A 40 -15.85 11.71 -2.54
C ALA A 40 -16.90 10.74 -1.97
N SER A 41 -17.96 10.52 -2.74
CA SER A 41 -19.07 9.61 -2.43
C SER A 41 -19.59 8.99 -3.73
N VAL A 42 -20.52 8.07 -3.62
CA VAL A 42 -21.19 7.48 -4.78
C VAL A 42 -21.84 8.54 -5.68
N GLU A 43 -22.31 9.64 -5.09
CA GLU A 43 -22.87 10.78 -5.83
C GLU A 43 -21.81 11.75 -6.38
N LYS A 44 -20.56 11.59 -5.93
CA LYS A 44 -19.44 12.48 -6.23
C LYS A 44 -18.12 11.72 -6.38
N GLY A 45 -17.92 11.09 -7.54
CA GLY A 45 -16.62 10.56 -7.95
C GLY A 45 -16.29 9.13 -7.51
N ILE A 46 -17.19 8.39 -6.83
CA ILE A 46 -17.05 6.96 -6.60
C ILE A 46 -18.03 6.22 -7.50
N MET A 47 -17.51 5.40 -8.41
CA MET A 47 -18.31 4.58 -9.31
C MET A 47 -18.88 3.36 -8.54
N VAL A 48 -20.15 3.07 -8.75
CA VAL A 48 -20.78 1.82 -8.32
C VAL A 48 -21.04 1.00 -9.58
N ILE A 49 -20.47 -0.18 -9.65
CA ILE A 49 -20.52 -1.06 -10.81
C ILE A 49 -21.68 -2.05 -10.62
N SER A 50 -22.68 -2.02 -11.51
CA SER A 50 -23.77 -3.00 -11.51
C SER A 50 -23.27 -4.41 -11.88
N LYS A 51 -24.07 -5.44 -11.62
CA LYS A 51 -23.69 -6.83 -11.96
C LYS A 51 -23.46 -7.04 -13.45
N GLU A 52 -24.24 -6.35 -14.28
CA GLU A 52 -24.14 -6.38 -15.74
C GLU A 52 -22.83 -5.73 -16.20
N GLU A 53 -22.49 -4.58 -15.63
CA GLU A 53 -21.22 -3.90 -15.90
C GLU A 53 -20.02 -4.68 -15.39
N GLN A 54 -20.13 -5.37 -14.23
CA GLN A 54 -19.07 -6.23 -13.73
C GLN A 54 -18.63 -7.27 -14.76
N ALA A 55 -19.59 -7.94 -15.41
CA ALA A 55 -19.31 -8.91 -16.45
C ALA A 55 -18.52 -8.28 -17.60
N SER A 56 -18.97 -7.11 -18.10
CA SER A 56 -18.30 -6.38 -19.18
C SER A 56 -16.86 -5.98 -18.82
N TYR A 57 -16.62 -5.47 -17.62
CA TYR A 57 -15.26 -5.11 -17.18
C TYR A 57 -14.37 -6.34 -16.95
N MET A 58 -14.92 -7.44 -16.45
CA MET A 58 -14.18 -8.70 -16.33
C MET A 58 -13.77 -9.25 -17.70
N ASP A 59 -14.66 -9.19 -18.70
CA ASP A 59 -14.39 -9.58 -20.09
C ASP A 59 -13.30 -8.68 -20.70
N ALA A 60 -13.35 -7.36 -20.47
CA ALA A 60 -12.32 -6.42 -20.91
C ALA A 60 -10.95 -6.76 -20.29
N TRP A 61 -10.91 -7.10 -19.01
CA TRP A 61 -9.69 -7.53 -18.34
C TRP A 61 -9.16 -8.85 -18.92
N ASP A 62 -10.01 -9.85 -19.11
CA ASP A 62 -9.62 -11.15 -19.68
C ASP A 62 -9.12 -10.99 -21.11
N ALA A 63 -9.74 -10.10 -21.92
CA ALA A 63 -9.25 -9.73 -23.26
C ALA A 63 -7.89 -9.00 -23.20
N TYR A 64 -7.64 -8.19 -22.19
CA TYR A 64 -6.36 -7.52 -21.99
C TYR A 64 -5.25 -8.53 -21.62
N LEU A 65 -5.55 -9.51 -20.76
CA LEU A 65 -4.61 -10.59 -20.41
C LEU A 65 -4.21 -11.42 -21.65
N ALA A 66 -5.13 -11.58 -22.61
CA ALA A 66 -4.88 -12.27 -23.88
C ALA A 66 -3.82 -11.56 -24.75
N LYS A 67 -3.56 -10.28 -24.55
CA LYS A 67 -2.51 -9.51 -25.23
C LYS A 67 -1.10 -9.79 -24.70
N ASN A 68 -0.93 -10.68 -23.74
CA ASN A 68 0.35 -11.05 -23.09
C ASN A 68 1.13 -9.83 -22.56
N LYS A 69 0.43 -8.83 -22.07
CA LYS A 69 1.02 -7.68 -21.39
C LYS A 69 1.62 -8.10 -20.05
N LYS A 70 2.68 -7.42 -19.62
CA LYS A 70 3.33 -7.71 -18.34
C LYS A 70 2.56 -7.11 -17.19
N ILE A 71 2.00 -7.99 -16.36
CA ILE A 71 1.20 -7.61 -15.19
C ILE A 71 1.97 -8.01 -13.94
N VAL A 72 2.19 -7.09 -13.01
CA VAL A 72 2.90 -7.34 -11.76
C VAL A 72 1.99 -7.05 -10.57
N LYS A 73 2.07 -7.86 -9.52
CA LYS A 73 1.51 -7.53 -8.20
C LYS A 73 2.64 -6.99 -7.34
N PHE A 74 2.54 -5.74 -6.91
CA PHE A 74 3.49 -5.07 -6.04
C PHE A 74 2.98 -5.10 -4.59
N VAL A 75 3.73 -5.73 -3.70
CA VAL A 75 3.34 -5.97 -2.31
C VAL A 75 4.39 -5.38 -1.36
N PRO A 76 4.11 -4.25 -0.70
CA PRO A 76 4.93 -3.78 0.41
C PRO A 76 4.94 -4.79 1.55
N ALA A 77 6.10 -5.39 1.87
CA ALA A 77 6.24 -6.47 2.84
C ALA A 77 7.37 -6.27 3.86
N SER A 78 8.02 -5.09 3.87
CA SER A 78 9.13 -4.78 4.79
C SER A 78 8.70 -4.49 6.23
N GLY A 79 7.38 -4.28 6.48
CA GLY A 79 6.87 -3.90 7.79
C GLY A 79 7.06 -5.00 8.84
N ALA A 80 7.77 -4.70 9.94
CA ALA A 80 7.90 -5.61 11.08
C ALA A 80 6.54 -5.90 11.73
N ALA A 81 6.35 -7.13 12.19
CA ALA A 81 5.11 -7.55 12.88
C ALA A 81 5.00 -7.05 14.34
N SER A 82 5.95 -6.28 14.83
CA SER A 82 5.99 -5.82 16.24
C SER A 82 4.70 -5.14 16.72
N ARG A 83 4.05 -4.35 15.83
CA ARG A 83 2.76 -3.72 16.16
C ARG A 83 1.63 -4.75 16.30
N MET A 84 1.66 -5.84 15.55
CA MET A 84 0.67 -6.92 15.60
C MET A 84 0.70 -7.63 16.96
N PHE A 85 1.86 -7.69 17.60
CA PHE A 85 2.08 -8.35 18.89
C PHE A 85 2.21 -7.38 20.07
N LYS A 86 1.89 -6.10 19.90
CA LYS A 86 2.03 -5.07 20.94
C LYS A 86 1.43 -5.51 22.28
N ASN A 87 0.19 -5.98 22.29
CA ASN A 87 -0.49 -6.42 23.52
C ASN A 87 0.19 -7.62 24.20
N LEU A 88 0.78 -8.54 23.42
CA LEU A 88 1.52 -9.67 23.97
C LEU A 88 2.88 -9.24 24.57
N TYR A 89 3.54 -8.25 23.99
CA TYR A 89 4.73 -7.64 24.60
C TYR A 89 4.40 -6.90 25.91
N GLU A 90 3.28 -6.19 25.95
CA GLU A 90 2.76 -5.56 27.15
C GLU A 90 2.49 -6.61 28.24
N PHE A 91 1.88 -7.75 27.87
CA PHE A 91 1.66 -8.87 28.79
C PHE A 91 2.97 -9.49 29.29
N LEU A 92 3.98 -9.68 28.43
CA LEU A 92 5.30 -10.19 28.87
C LEU A 92 5.95 -9.30 29.94
N SER A 93 5.84 -7.99 29.79
CA SER A 93 6.44 -6.99 30.68
C SER A 93 5.59 -6.64 31.90
N ALA A 94 4.34 -7.08 31.96
CA ALA A 94 3.42 -6.79 33.05
C ALA A 94 3.82 -7.49 34.36
N ASP A 95 3.42 -6.94 35.53
CA ASP A 95 3.67 -7.54 36.84
C ASP A 95 2.78 -8.76 37.14
N TYR A 96 1.64 -8.90 36.43
CA TYR A 96 0.74 -10.05 36.56
C TYR A 96 1.16 -11.20 35.64
N LYS A 97 0.80 -12.44 36.03
CA LYS A 97 1.22 -13.67 35.32
C LYS A 97 0.11 -14.29 34.48
N GLU A 98 -1.15 -14.04 34.83
CA GLU A 98 -2.32 -14.61 34.14
C GLU A 98 -3.00 -13.57 33.23
N PRO A 99 -3.69 -14.01 32.17
CA PRO A 99 -4.41 -13.11 31.27
C PRO A 99 -5.46 -12.26 31.99
N MET A 100 -5.33 -10.95 31.95
CA MET A 100 -6.21 -10.03 32.69
C MET A 100 -7.25 -9.36 31.80
N ASN A 101 -6.84 -8.83 30.65
CA ASN A 101 -7.71 -8.10 29.75
C ASN A 101 -8.40 -9.00 28.71
N ALA A 102 -9.39 -8.46 28.00
CA ALA A 102 -10.18 -9.21 27.01
C ALA A 102 -9.33 -9.74 25.84
N PHE A 103 -8.29 -9.00 25.43
CA PHE A 103 -7.41 -9.41 24.35
C PHE A 103 -6.60 -10.65 24.71
N GLU A 104 -5.96 -10.63 25.89
CA GLU A 104 -5.15 -11.73 26.41
C GLU A 104 -6.01 -12.98 26.67
N LYS A 105 -7.17 -12.80 27.29
CA LYS A 105 -8.13 -13.90 27.53
C LYS A 105 -8.58 -14.55 26.23
N LYS A 106 -8.91 -13.75 25.20
CA LYS A 106 -9.30 -14.28 23.89
C LYS A 106 -8.14 -15.02 23.22
N PHE A 107 -6.91 -14.47 23.28
CA PHE A 107 -5.74 -15.11 22.69
C PHE A 107 -5.54 -16.53 23.25
N PHE A 108 -5.54 -16.70 24.57
CA PHE A 108 -5.31 -18.00 25.19
C PHE A 108 -6.51 -18.95 25.10
N SER A 109 -7.75 -18.46 25.20
CA SER A 109 -8.93 -19.30 25.11
C SER A 109 -9.16 -19.88 23.70
N GLU A 110 -8.63 -19.22 22.67
CA GLU A 110 -8.77 -19.63 21.27
C GLU A 110 -7.42 -19.97 20.61
N ILE A 111 -6.36 -20.18 21.40
CA ILE A 111 -4.98 -20.36 20.92
C ILE A 111 -4.84 -21.49 19.88
N GLU A 112 -5.62 -22.57 20.01
CA GLU A 112 -5.60 -23.72 19.10
C GLU A 112 -6.10 -23.39 17.68
N LYS A 113 -6.82 -22.28 17.53
CA LYS A 113 -7.34 -21.84 16.23
C LYS A 113 -6.26 -21.21 15.35
N PHE A 114 -5.20 -20.67 15.95
CA PHE A 114 -4.12 -20.05 15.16
C PHE A 114 -3.38 -21.06 14.27
N ALA A 115 -3.06 -20.66 13.05
CA ALA A 115 -2.31 -21.47 12.11
C ALA A 115 -0.93 -21.88 12.65
N PHE A 116 -0.34 -21.05 13.49
CA PHE A 116 0.96 -21.31 14.12
C PHE A 116 0.90 -22.19 15.38
N TYR A 117 -0.28 -22.60 15.85
CA TYR A 117 -0.42 -23.33 17.12
C TYR A 117 0.47 -24.55 17.21
N LYS A 118 0.45 -25.45 16.20
CA LYS A 118 1.27 -26.68 16.21
C LYS A 118 2.78 -26.37 16.24
N ALA A 119 3.19 -25.35 15.51
CA ALA A 119 4.60 -24.93 15.48
C ALA A 119 5.03 -24.33 16.83
N LEU A 120 4.15 -23.53 17.46
CA LEU A 120 4.37 -22.97 18.78
C LEU A 120 4.42 -24.04 19.86
N ASP A 121 3.47 -24.98 19.84
CA ASP A 121 3.41 -26.10 20.80
C ASP A 121 4.69 -26.92 20.77
N LYS A 122 5.16 -27.26 19.57
CA LYS A 122 6.44 -27.94 19.38
C LYS A 122 7.61 -27.16 20.00
N LYS A 123 7.66 -25.83 19.83
CA LYS A 123 8.70 -24.99 20.43
C LYS A 123 8.59 -24.92 21.96
N CYS A 124 7.38 -24.89 22.50
CA CYS A 124 7.19 -24.99 23.93
C CYS A 124 7.72 -26.31 24.49
N VAL A 125 7.42 -27.45 23.85
CA VAL A 125 7.93 -28.75 24.25
C VAL A 125 9.45 -28.82 24.14
N GLU A 126 10.05 -28.35 23.04
CA GLU A 126 11.50 -28.32 22.84
C GLU A 126 12.22 -27.50 23.93
N ASN A 127 11.66 -26.38 24.37
CA ASN A 127 12.31 -25.43 25.28
C ASN A 127 12.00 -25.71 26.76
N THR A 128 10.82 -26.28 27.08
CA THR A 128 10.35 -26.42 28.47
C THR A 128 10.04 -27.87 28.88
N GLY A 129 9.98 -28.80 27.94
CA GLY A 129 9.52 -30.18 28.15
C GLY A 129 7.99 -30.29 28.33
N LYS A 130 7.21 -29.21 28.11
CA LYS A 130 5.77 -29.13 28.33
C LYS A 130 5.09 -28.58 27.08
N ASP A 131 3.92 -29.12 26.74
CA ASP A 131 3.05 -28.57 25.70
C ASP A 131 2.29 -27.32 26.19
N ILE A 132 1.62 -26.61 25.31
CA ILE A 132 0.87 -25.39 25.63
C ILE A 132 -0.21 -25.65 26.67
N PRO A 133 -1.06 -26.73 26.57
CA PRO A 133 -2.04 -27.03 27.60
C PRO A 133 -1.44 -27.22 29.00
N ALA A 134 -0.30 -27.89 29.11
CA ALA A 134 0.37 -28.09 30.40
C ALA A 134 0.95 -26.77 30.96
N LEU A 135 1.54 -25.92 30.11
CA LEU A 135 2.03 -24.60 30.51
C LEU A 135 0.88 -23.72 31.03
N VAL A 136 -0.25 -23.69 30.30
CA VAL A 136 -1.44 -22.93 30.68
C VAL A 136 -2.04 -23.44 32.01
N ALA A 137 -2.13 -24.76 32.18
CA ALA A 137 -2.63 -25.37 33.42
C ALA A 137 -1.76 -25.04 34.65
N LEU A 138 -0.46 -24.77 34.46
CA LEU A 138 0.49 -24.36 35.49
C LEU A 138 0.54 -22.85 35.69
N GLY A 139 -0.23 -22.05 34.94
CA GLY A 139 -0.17 -20.58 34.96
C GLY A 139 1.09 -20.00 34.30
N GLU A 140 1.81 -20.79 33.49
CA GLU A 140 3.05 -20.38 32.79
C GLU A 140 2.74 -19.70 31.43
N TYR A 141 1.72 -18.82 31.39
CA TYR A 141 1.26 -18.13 30.17
C TYR A 141 2.36 -17.32 29.47
N LYS A 142 3.22 -16.65 30.24
CA LYS A 142 4.32 -15.85 29.67
C LYS A 142 5.34 -16.70 28.93
N GLU A 143 5.54 -17.96 29.34
CA GLU A 143 6.44 -18.87 28.63
C GLU A 143 5.91 -19.20 27.24
N VAL A 144 4.61 -19.37 27.09
CA VAL A 144 3.97 -19.57 25.78
C VAL A 144 4.20 -18.35 24.88
N VAL A 145 3.98 -17.13 25.40
CA VAL A 145 4.17 -15.88 24.63
C VAL A 145 5.66 -15.64 24.30
N SER A 146 6.57 -15.95 25.23
CA SER A 146 8.02 -15.89 25.00
C SER A 146 8.45 -16.83 23.85
N ASN A 147 7.91 -18.06 23.81
CA ASN A 147 8.16 -19.01 22.71
C ASN A 147 7.54 -18.57 21.38
N LEU A 148 6.50 -17.76 21.38
CA LEU A 148 5.95 -17.17 20.17
C LEU A 148 6.84 -16.03 19.63
N LEU A 149 7.26 -15.11 20.51
CA LEU A 149 7.83 -13.82 20.11
C LEU A 149 9.35 -13.81 20.03
N GLU A 150 10.05 -14.56 20.91
CA GLU A 150 11.50 -14.46 21.08
C GLU A 150 12.27 -15.45 20.18
N PRO A 151 13.59 -15.18 19.92
CA PRO A 151 14.44 -16.02 19.07
C PRO A 151 14.57 -17.48 19.50
N LYS A 152 14.38 -17.78 20.80
CA LYS A 152 14.38 -19.17 21.30
C LYS A 152 13.22 -20.01 20.76
N GLY A 153 12.13 -19.37 20.35
CA GLY A 153 10.92 -20.00 19.86
C GLY A 153 10.67 -19.74 18.36
N LEU A 154 9.50 -19.18 18.02
CA LEU A 154 9.14 -18.87 16.63
C LEU A 154 9.71 -17.54 16.13
N ASN A 155 10.23 -16.69 17.00
CA ASN A 155 10.81 -15.38 16.69
C ASN A 155 9.85 -14.40 15.98
N TYR A 156 8.54 -14.55 16.16
CA TYR A 156 7.52 -13.75 15.45
C TYR A 156 7.60 -12.27 15.80
N GLY A 157 8.19 -11.91 16.92
CA GLY A 157 8.41 -10.52 17.30
C GLY A 157 9.38 -9.75 16.42
N GLN A 158 10.27 -10.46 15.70
CA GLN A 158 11.27 -9.85 14.81
C GLN A 158 11.00 -10.10 13.34
N LEU A 159 10.13 -11.05 13.00
CA LEU A 159 9.81 -11.38 11.61
C LEU A 159 8.82 -10.38 11.00
N PRO A 160 8.89 -10.14 9.68
CA PRO A 160 7.87 -9.39 8.95
C PRO A 160 6.59 -10.20 8.79
N LYS A 161 5.44 -9.53 8.69
CA LYS A 161 4.12 -10.19 8.57
C LYS A 161 4.05 -11.21 7.43
N GLY A 162 4.76 -10.98 6.33
CA GLY A 162 4.77 -11.87 5.17
C GLY A 162 5.22 -13.30 5.46
N LEU A 163 6.06 -13.49 6.49
CA LEU A 163 6.61 -14.78 6.89
C LEU A 163 5.84 -15.47 8.03
N LEU A 164 4.81 -14.82 8.58
CA LEU A 164 4.01 -15.38 9.66
C LEU A 164 2.92 -16.29 9.11
N LEU A 165 2.66 -17.40 9.82
CA LEU A 165 1.57 -18.32 9.51
C LEU A 165 0.23 -17.64 9.83
N PHE A 166 -0.56 -17.37 8.80
CA PHE A 166 -1.84 -16.68 8.92
C PHE A 166 -3.03 -17.63 8.91
N HIS A 167 -3.08 -18.57 7.97
CA HIS A 167 -4.27 -19.38 7.76
C HIS A 167 -3.99 -20.87 7.85
N LYS A 168 -4.97 -21.58 8.43
CA LYS A 168 -4.98 -23.02 8.61
C LYS A 168 -5.91 -23.65 7.57
N TYR A 169 -5.41 -24.68 6.90
CA TYR A 169 -6.14 -25.52 5.97
C TYR A 169 -6.23 -26.95 6.52
N ALA A 170 -6.99 -27.82 5.87
CA ALA A 170 -7.15 -29.22 6.32
C ALA A 170 -5.79 -29.92 6.52
N ASP A 171 -4.89 -29.80 5.55
CA ASP A 171 -3.64 -30.53 5.51
C ASP A 171 -2.39 -29.64 5.59
N THR A 172 -2.54 -28.31 5.58
CA THR A 172 -1.42 -27.37 5.55
C THR A 172 -1.75 -26.07 6.27
N VAL A 173 -0.73 -25.24 6.43
CA VAL A 173 -0.84 -23.86 6.89
C VAL A 173 -0.14 -22.94 5.90
N ARG A 174 -0.58 -21.68 5.78
CA ARG A 174 0.04 -20.71 4.87
C ARG A 174 0.44 -19.44 5.58
N THR A 175 1.55 -18.89 5.14
CA THR A 175 1.99 -17.54 5.48
C THR A 175 1.17 -16.50 4.69
N ALA A 176 1.25 -15.24 5.13
CA ALA A 176 0.63 -14.14 4.38
C ALA A 176 1.21 -14.03 2.96
N MET A 177 2.51 -14.28 2.77
CA MET A 177 3.13 -14.30 1.44
C MET A 177 2.56 -15.39 0.54
N GLU A 178 2.39 -16.61 1.06
CA GLU A 178 1.79 -17.73 0.30
C GLU A 178 0.36 -17.41 -0.13
N GLU A 179 -0.42 -16.68 0.70
CA GLU A 179 -1.76 -16.22 0.31
C GLU A 179 -1.72 -15.22 -0.85
N HIS A 180 -0.67 -14.38 -0.93
CA HIS A 180 -0.47 -13.51 -2.10
C HIS A 180 -0.11 -14.29 -3.36
N LEU A 181 0.67 -15.37 -3.26
CA LEU A 181 0.95 -16.26 -4.39
C LEU A 181 -0.34 -16.89 -4.92
N ALA A 182 -1.13 -17.52 -4.04
CA ALA A 182 -2.39 -18.16 -4.39
C ALA A 182 -3.40 -17.16 -5.01
N GLU A 183 -3.60 -16.02 -4.36
CA GLU A 183 -4.55 -14.99 -4.81
C GLU A 183 -4.20 -14.46 -6.21
N ARG A 184 -2.91 -14.21 -6.48
CA ARG A 184 -2.48 -13.61 -7.74
C ARG A 184 -2.74 -14.53 -8.94
N ALA A 185 -2.55 -15.84 -8.79
CA ALA A 185 -2.83 -16.82 -9.84
C ALA A 185 -4.31 -16.84 -10.26
N MET A 186 -5.23 -16.41 -9.40
CA MET A 186 -6.67 -16.50 -9.64
C MET A 186 -7.23 -15.36 -10.52
N TYR A 187 -6.57 -14.19 -10.59
CA TYR A 187 -7.14 -13.04 -11.32
C TYR A 187 -6.24 -12.45 -12.41
N ALA A 188 -4.99 -12.82 -12.48
CA ALA A 188 -4.09 -12.15 -13.41
C ALA A 188 -2.92 -13.02 -13.86
N LYS A 189 -3.18 -14.26 -14.23
CA LYS A 189 -2.27 -15.05 -15.08
C LYS A 189 -2.49 -14.67 -16.54
N ASN A 190 -1.43 -14.51 -17.31
CA ASN A 190 -1.53 -14.31 -18.75
C ASN A 190 -1.77 -15.64 -19.48
N ASN A 191 -1.96 -15.60 -20.81
CA ASN A 191 -2.18 -16.81 -21.60
C ASN A 191 -0.99 -17.79 -21.62
N ALA A 192 0.23 -17.30 -21.30
CA ALA A 192 1.41 -18.14 -21.14
C ALA A 192 1.46 -18.82 -19.75
N GLY A 193 0.48 -18.55 -18.87
CA GLY A 193 0.46 -19.07 -17.50
C GLY A 193 1.42 -18.37 -16.56
N GLU A 194 1.96 -17.20 -16.92
CA GLU A 194 2.92 -16.47 -16.11
C GLU A 194 2.22 -15.62 -15.04
N VAL A 195 2.79 -15.60 -13.84
CA VAL A 195 2.34 -14.85 -12.67
C VAL A 195 3.52 -14.09 -12.07
N ASN A 196 3.53 -12.76 -12.22
CA ASN A 196 4.61 -11.93 -11.71
C ASN A 196 4.20 -11.24 -10.40
N ILE A 197 5.05 -11.36 -9.38
CA ILE A 197 4.88 -10.71 -8.07
C ILE A 197 6.19 -10.05 -7.66
N HIS A 198 6.10 -8.83 -7.17
CA HIS A 198 7.22 -8.09 -6.62
C HIS A 198 6.95 -7.74 -5.16
N PHE A 199 7.84 -8.16 -4.26
CA PHE A 199 7.78 -7.81 -2.84
C PHE A 199 8.87 -6.81 -2.49
N THR A 200 8.49 -5.76 -1.76
CA THR A 200 9.50 -4.91 -1.11
C THR A 200 9.74 -5.44 0.30
N VAL A 201 10.98 -5.77 0.62
CA VAL A 201 11.37 -6.42 1.88
C VAL A 201 12.47 -5.63 2.59
N SER A 202 12.69 -5.90 3.87
CA SER A 202 13.86 -5.38 4.57
C SER A 202 15.09 -6.23 4.28
N PRO A 203 16.29 -5.63 4.22
CA PRO A 203 17.53 -6.35 3.86
C PRO A 203 17.80 -7.58 4.71
N GLU A 204 17.53 -7.48 6.02
CA GLU A 204 17.75 -8.55 7.00
C GLU A 204 16.84 -9.77 6.80
N HIS A 205 15.71 -9.61 6.11
CA HIS A 205 14.74 -10.68 5.91
C HIS A 205 14.65 -11.20 4.47
N GLN A 206 15.33 -10.55 3.52
CA GLN A 206 15.24 -10.92 2.11
C GLN A 206 15.54 -12.40 1.87
N ALA A 207 16.60 -12.92 2.45
CA ALA A 207 16.97 -14.34 2.31
C ALA A 207 15.88 -15.30 2.79
N LEU A 208 15.13 -14.95 3.85
CA LEU A 208 14.01 -15.76 4.34
C LEU A 208 12.83 -15.78 3.37
N PHE A 209 12.54 -14.64 2.73
CA PHE A 209 11.51 -14.57 1.69
C PHE A 209 11.91 -15.37 0.44
N GLU A 210 13.16 -15.25 0.00
CA GLU A 210 13.69 -16.02 -1.13
C GLU A 210 13.63 -17.53 -0.86
N GLN A 211 13.99 -17.97 0.35
CA GLN A 211 13.90 -19.36 0.76
C GLN A 211 12.44 -19.85 0.75
N LEU A 212 11.50 -19.06 1.28
CA LEU A 212 10.08 -19.43 1.28
C LEU A 212 9.56 -19.62 -0.17
N VAL A 213 9.95 -18.75 -1.10
CA VAL A 213 9.60 -18.91 -2.53
C VAL A 213 10.21 -20.17 -3.10
N ALA A 214 11.49 -20.42 -2.85
CA ALA A 214 12.17 -21.63 -3.35
C ALA A 214 11.50 -22.93 -2.85
N ASP A 215 11.05 -22.94 -1.60
CA ASP A 215 10.42 -24.09 -0.97
C ASP A 215 8.97 -24.31 -1.44
N LYS A 216 8.26 -23.23 -1.81
CA LYS A 216 6.79 -23.25 -1.97
C LYS A 216 6.29 -23.00 -3.38
N SER A 217 7.03 -22.30 -4.24
CA SER A 217 6.54 -21.92 -5.58
C SER A 217 6.12 -23.13 -6.41
N GLY A 218 6.88 -24.22 -6.38
CA GLY A 218 6.57 -25.44 -7.13
C GLY A 218 5.21 -26.05 -6.79
N GLU A 219 4.83 -26.06 -5.50
CA GLU A 219 3.51 -26.52 -5.04
C GLU A 219 2.37 -25.67 -5.65
N TYR A 220 2.56 -24.34 -5.65
CA TYR A 220 1.57 -23.41 -6.21
C TYR A 220 1.55 -23.42 -7.74
N GLU A 221 2.70 -23.59 -8.40
CA GLU A 221 2.80 -23.74 -9.85
C GLU A 221 2.00 -24.95 -10.34
N GLU A 222 2.13 -26.09 -9.68
CA GLU A 222 1.35 -27.28 -9.97
C GLU A 222 -0.15 -27.06 -9.70
N LYS A 223 -0.49 -26.54 -8.52
CA LYS A 223 -1.89 -26.32 -8.09
C LYS A 223 -2.67 -25.43 -9.03
N PHE A 224 -2.06 -24.32 -9.51
CA PHE A 224 -2.73 -23.32 -10.33
C PHE A 224 -2.43 -23.40 -11.82
N SER A 225 -1.57 -24.36 -12.23
CA SER A 225 -1.07 -24.49 -13.60
C SER A 225 -0.52 -23.17 -14.14
N VAL A 226 0.46 -22.61 -13.40
CA VAL A 226 1.11 -21.33 -13.67
C VAL A 226 2.62 -21.44 -13.48
N LYS A 227 3.35 -20.40 -13.91
CA LYS A 227 4.76 -20.21 -13.58
C LYS A 227 4.93 -18.88 -12.86
N TYR A 228 5.54 -18.91 -11.68
CA TYR A 228 5.80 -17.72 -10.89
C TYR A 228 7.14 -17.08 -11.27
N ASP A 229 7.11 -15.77 -11.47
CA ASP A 229 8.28 -14.90 -11.46
C ASP A 229 8.16 -13.97 -10.23
N VAL A 230 8.88 -14.33 -9.17
CA VAL A 230 8.86 -13.59 -7.89
C VAL A 230 10.16 -12.82 -7.75
N SER A 231 10.03 -11.52 -7.64
CA SER A 231 11.18 -10.61 -7.48
C SER A 231 11.08 -9.84 -6.16
N PHE A 232 12.24 -9.37 -5.69
CA PHE A 232 12.38 -8.65 -4.44
C PHE A 232 13.15 -7.36 -4.64
N SER A 233 12.81 -6.34 -3.86
CA SER A 233 13.64 -5.15 -3.72
C SER A 233 13.63 -4.67 -2.27
N ILE A 234 14.67 -3.93 -1.89
CA ILE A 234 14.74 -3.22 -0.63
C ILE A 234 14.46 -1.73 -0.87
N GLN A 235 13.92 -1.03 0.13
CA GLN A 235 13.81 0.41 0.06
C GLN A 235 15.20 1.02 -0.21
N LYS A 236 15.28 1.89 -1.22
CA LYS A 236 16.57 2.49 -1.61
C LYS A 236 17.11 3.39 -0.49
N PRO A 237 18.36 3.23 -0.04
CA PRO A 237 18.98 4.09 0.97
C PRO A 237 18.98 5.58 0.61
N SER A 238 18.93 5.90 -0.69
CA SER A 238 18.82 7.27 -1.21
C SER A 238 17.48 7.95 -0.89
N THR A 239 16.48 7.19 -0.47
CA THR A 239 15.17 7.69 -0.04
C THR A 239 15.07 7.90 1.48
N ASP A 240 16.13 7.59 2.23
CA ASP A 240 16.19 7.88 3.66
C ASP A 240 16.13 9.39 3.90
N THR A 241 15.47 9.79 4.96
CA THR A 241 15.34 11.18 5.36
C THR A 241 16.21 11.49 6.57
N VAL A 242 16.82 12.67 6.60
CA VAL A 242 17.56 13.12 7.77
C VAL A 242 16.59 13.46 8.91
N ALA A 243 16.90 13.06 10.13
CA ALA A 243 16.19 13.51 11.32
C ALA A 243 16.66 14.91 11.74
N ALA A 244 15.78 15.70 12.32
CA ALA A 244 16.12 16.99 12.90
C ALA A 244 15.90 17.02 14.41
N ALA A 245 16.71 17.77 15.12
CA ALA A 245 16.49 18.13 16.52
C ALA A 245 15.26 19.09 16.64
N MET A 246 14.80 19.34 17.84
CA MET A 246 13.62 20.19 18.07
C MET A 246 13.82 21.63 17.60
N ASP A 247 15.06 22.11 17.48
CA ASP A 247 15.46 23.41 16.93
C ASP A 247 15.63 23.42 15.41
N ASN A 248 15.28 22.33 14.70
CA ASN A 248 15.42 22.13 13.26
C ASN A 248 16.87 21.95 12.75
N THR A 249 17.86 21.84 13.63
CA THR A 249 19.20 21.42 13.22
C THR A 249 19.25 19.92 12.93
N PRO A 250 20.19 19.42 12.10
CA PRO A 250 20.34 17.99 11.86
C PRO A 250 20.57 17.24 13.17
N PHE A 251 19.78 16.19 13.42
CA PHE A 251 19.94 15.34 14.59
C PHE A 251 21.18 14.46 14.43
N ARG A 252 22.02 14.41 15.48
CA ARG A 252 23.23 13.59 15.52
C ARG A 252 23.13 12.52 16.59
N ASP A 253 23.66 11.36 16.28
CA ASP A 253 23.79 10.27 17.25
C ASP A 253 24.98 10.52 18.20
N LYS A 254 25.19 9.61 19.18
CA LYS A 254 26.28 9.67 20.15
C LYS A 254 27.70 9.64 19.54
N ASN A 255 27.83 9.32 18.26
CA ASN A 255 29.08 9.29 17.52
C ASN A 255 29.22 10.52 16.58
N ASP A 256 28.44 11.55 16.79
CA ASP A 256 28.35 12.77 15.96
C ASP A 256 27.96 12.51 14.50
N LYS A 257 27.32 11.37 14.19
CA LYS A 257 26.83 11.04 12.87
C LYS A 257 25.40 11.53 12.66
N LEU A 258 25.09 11.98 11.45
CA LEU A 258 23.71 12.29 11.05
C LEU A 258 22.83 11.07 11.26
N LEU A 259 21.66 11.28 11.87
CA LEU A 259 20.66 10.23 12.00
C LEU A 259 19.75 10.25 10.77
N PHE A 260 19.75 9.14 10.02
CA PHE A 260 18.81 8.89 8.93
C PHE A 260 17.68 7.96 9.38
N ARG A 261 16.52 8.14 8.80
CA ARG A 261 15.36 7.30 9.00
C ARG A 261 14.78 6.90 7.66
N PRO A 262 14.17 5.70 7.55
CA PRO A 262 13.41 5.33 6.36
C PRO A 262 12.34 6.37 6.07
N GLY A 263 12.18 6.77 4.79
CA GLY A 263 11.21 7.78 4.36
C GLY A 263 9.74 7.35 4.40
N GLY A 264 9.44 6.21 5.05
CA GLY A 264 8.10 5.63 5.09
C GLY A 264 7.72 4.92 3.78
N HIS A 265 6.44 4.55 3.65
CA HIS A 265 5.99 3.84 2.44
C HIS A 265 6.01 4.72 1.17
N GLY A 266 6.10 6.04 1.31
CA GLY A 266 6.28 6.96 0.18
C GLY A 266 7.58 6.74 -0.58
N ALA A 267 8.64 6.33 0.11
CA ALA A 267 9.92 5.98 -0.51
C ALA A 267 9.79 4.85 -1.56
N LEU A 268 8.77 4.01 -1.43
CA LEU A 268 8.54 2.88 -2.33
C LEU A 268 8.09 3.28 -3.75
N ILE A 269 7.82 4.56 -4.01
CA ILE A 269 7.58 5.04 -5.37
C ILE A 269 8.81 4.79 -6.26
N GLU A 270 10.02 4.87 -5.69
CA GLU A 270 11.26 4.56 -6.39
C GLU A 270 11.39 3.06 -6.72
N ASN A 271 10.94 2.19 -5.82
CA ASN A 271 10.90 0.75 -6.07
C ASN A 271 9.86 0.40 -7.13
N LEU A 272 8.68 1.04 -7.06
CA LEU A 272 7.62 0.88 -8.06
C LEU A 272 8.07 1.37 -9.44
N ASN A 273 8.83 2.48 -9.48
CA ASN A 273 9.39 3.04 -10.71
C ASN A 273 10.37 2.07 -11.39
N ASP A 274 11.09 1.23 -10.63
CA ASP A 274 12.01 0.24 -11.21
C ASP A 274 11.31 -0.98 -11.81
N VAL A 275 10.06 -1.25 -11.40
CA VAL A 275 9.27 -2.38 -11.91
C VAL A 275 8.94 -2.16 -13.38
N ASP A 276 9.35 -3.07 -14.25
CA ASP A 276 8.90 -3.09 -15.65
C ASP A 276 7.57 -3.85 -15.74
N ALA A 277 6.49 -3.11 -15.95
CA ALA A 277 5.14 -3.64 -16.10
C ALA A 277 4.28 -2.73 -16.97
N ASP A 278 3.24 -3.29 -17.61
CA ASP A 278 2.17 -2.52 -18.24
C ASP A 278 1.10 -2.15 -17.22
N VAL A 279 0.76 -3.10 -16.35
CA VAL A 279 -0.20 -2.91 -15.26
C VAL A 279 0.36 -3.43 -13.95
N VAL A 280 0.18 -2.68 -12.87
CA VAL A 280 0.61 -3.04 -11.52
C VAL A 280 -0.57 -3.05 -10.56
N PHE A 281 -0.80 -4.19 -9.88
CA PHE A 281 -1.69 -4.25 -8.73
C PHE A 281 -0.91 -3.95 -7.45
N ILE A 282 -1.45 -3.12 -6.57
CA ILE A 282 -0.85 -2.82 -5.27
C ILE A 282 -1.79 -3.28 -4.17
N LYS A 283 -1.28 -4.04 -3.21
CA LYS A 283 -2.02 -4.52 -2.04
C LYS A 283 -1.07 -4.73 -0.86
N ASN A 284 -1.52 -4.41 0.35
CA ASN A 284 -0.74 -4.62 1.55
C ASN A 284 -0.58 -6.11 1.87
N ILE A 285 0.58 -6.47 2.44
CA ILE A 285 0.94 -7.85 2.78
C ILE A 285 -0.03 -8.52 3.74
N ASP A 286 -0.66 -7.75 4.63
CA ASP A 286 -1.55 -8.26 5.67
C ASP A 286 -3.04 -8.32 5.29
N ASN A 287 -3.41 -7.86 4.09
CA ASN A 287 -4.79 -7.92 3.61
C ASN A 287 -5.00 -9.18 2.75
N VAL A 288 -5.09 -10.31 3.38
CA VAL A 288 -5.27 -11.63 2.75
C VAL A 288 -6.29 -12.47 3.49
N VAL A 289 -6.91 -13.40 2.80
CA VAL A 289 -7.91 -14.35 3.35
C VAL A 289 -7.64 -15.76 2.85
N PRO A 290 -8.18 -16.83 3.53
CA PRO A 290 -8.12 -18.20 3.03
C PRO A 290 -8.86 -18.36 1.68
N ASP A 291 -8.58 -19.46 0.97
CA ASP A 291 -9.13 -19.72 -0.37
C ASP A 291 -10.69 -19.68 -0.40
N SER A 292 -11.35 -20.08 0.69
CA SER A 292 -12.82 -20.04 0.85
C SER A 292 -13.43 -18.64 0.77
N PHE A 293 -12.66 -17.59 1.09
CA PHE A 293 -13.10 -16.18 1.09
C PHE A 293 -12.54 -15.35 -0.06
N LYS A 294 -11.70 -15.92 -0.96
CA LYS A 294 -11.06 -15.18 -2.05
C LYS A 294 -12.00 -14.77 -3.19
N CYS A 295 -13.18 -15.39 -3.31
CA CYS A 295 -14.07 -15.18 -4.46
C CYS A 295 -14.37 -13.69 -4.71
N SER A 296 -14.80 -12.97 -3.67
CA SER A 296 -15.10 -11.53 -3.76
C SER A 296 -13.87 -10.72 -4.17
N THR A 297 -12.71 -10.98 -3.55
CA THR A 297 -11.46 -10.32 -3.90
C THR A 297 -11.10 -10.55 -5.37
N VAL A 298 -11.19 -11.79 -5.87
CA VAL A 298 -10.84 -12.12 -7.26
C VAL A 298 -11.76 -11.41 -8.26
N ILE A 299 -13.07 -11.40 -8.00
CA ILE A 299 -14.04 -10.70 -8.85
C ILE A 299 -13.71 -9.20 -8.92
N TYR A 300 -13.60 -8.56 -7.78
CA TYR A 300 -13.38 -7.10 -7.76
C TYR A 300 -11.98 -6.68 -8.20
N LYS A 301 -10.96 -7.54 -8.06
CA LYS A 301 -9.65 -7.33 -8.72
C LYS A 301 -9.78 -7.29 -10.25
N LYS A 302 -10.54 -8.21 -10.83
CA LYS A 302 -10.83 -8.20 -12.27
C LYS A 302 -11.66 -6.98 -12.69
N VAL A 303 -12.67 -6.61 -11.89
CA VAL A 303 -13.53 -5.45 -12.18
C VAL A 303 -12.73 -4.15 -12.20
N ILE A 304 -11.96 -3.84 -11.14
CA ILE A 304 -11.17 -2.59 -11.12
C ILE A 304 -10.09 -2.58 -12.19
N ALA A 305 -9.53 -3.75 -12.55
CA ALA A 305 -8.59 -3.87 -13.66
C ALA A 305 -9.28 -3.66 -15.02
N GLY A 306 -10.48 -4.18 -15.19
CA GLY A 306 -11.29 -3.94 -16.39
C GLY A 306 -11.65 -2.46 -16.58
N VAL A 307 -12.03 -1.77 -15.50
CA VAL A 307 -12.22 -0.31 -15.50
C VAL A 307 -10.94 0.39 -15.94
N LEU A 308 -9.79 0.02 -15.36
CA LEU A 308 -8.49 0.62 -15.72
C LEU A 308 -8.21 0.50 -17.21
N VAL A 309 -8.26 -0.72 -17.77
CA VAL A 309 -7.86 -0.94 -19.16
C VAL A 309 -8.85 -0.32 -20.15
N THR A 310 -10.12 -0.25 -19.80
CA THR A 310 -11.15 0.43 -20.62
C THR A 310 -10.89 1.93 -20.70
N LEU A 311 -10.61 2.56 -19.56
CA LEU A 311 -10.27 3.99 -19.50
C LEU A 311 -8.94 4.29 -20.18
N GLN A 312 -7.94 3.43 -20.00
CA GLN A 312 -6.64 3.55 -20.65
C GLN A 312 -6.75 3.48 -22.18
N GLU A 313 -7.48 2.51 -22.70
CA GLU A 313 -7.69 2.38 -24.15
C GLU A 313 -8.40 3.61 -24.75
N LYS A 314 -9.37 4.17 -24.03
CA LYS A 314 -10.07 5.40 -24.44
C LYS A 314 -9.12 6.60 -24.43
N ALA A 315 -8.33 6.77 -23.35
CA ALA A 315 -7.32 7.82 -23.26
C ALA A 315 -6.26 7.73 -24.37
N PHE A 316 -5.77 6.52 -24.65
CA PHE A 316 -4.76 6.30 -25.69
C PHE A 316 -5.28 6.62 -27.08
N ARG A 317 -6.51 6.25 -27.40
CA ARG A 317 -7.18 6.59 -28.66
C ARG A 317 -7.27 8.12 -28.84
N TYR A 318 -7.62 8.86 -27.78
CA TYR A 318 -7.64 10.32 -27.84
C TYR A 318 -6.25 10.94 -28.02
N LEU A 319 -5.22 10.41 -27.35
CA LEU A 319 -3.84 10.87 -27.55
C LEU A 319 -3.36 10.62 -28.98
N GLU A 320 -3.63 9.44 -29.55
CA GLU A 320 -3.31 9.12 -30.94
C GLU A 320 -4.04 10.06 -31.90
N GLN A 321 -5.33 10.34 -31.68
CA GLN A 321 -6.10 11.27 -32.47
C GLN A 321 -5.53 12.70 -32.42
N ILE A 322 -5.19 13.19 -31.23
CA ILE A 322 -4.55 14.49 -31.04
C ILE A 322 -3.23 14.57 -31.81
N GLU A 323 -2.43 13.50 -31.80
CA GLU A 323 -1.13 13.46 -32.51
C GLU A 323 -1.30 13.51 -34.03
N THR A 324 -2.43 13.06 -34.58
CA THR A 324 -2.72 13.23 -36.03
C THR A 324 -3.00 14.67 -36.42
N GLY A 325 -3.34 15.54 -35.47
CA GLY A 325 -3.83 16.90 -35.73
C GLY A 325 -5.18 16.97 -36.47
N LYS A 326 -5.89 15.84 -36.55
CA LYS A 326 -7.18 15.75 -37.22
C LYS A 326 -8.28 15.47 -36.21
N TYR A 327 -8.94 16.53 -35.79
CA TYR A 327 -10.08 16.46 -34.84
C TYR A 327 -11.03 17.61 -35.13
N THR A 328 -12.29 17.38 -34.88
CA THR A 328 -13.36 18.37 -34.94
C THR A 328 -13.60 18.99 -33.57
N HIS A 329 -14.28 20.11 -33.51
CA HIS A 329 -14.69 20.72 -32.22
C HIS A 329 -15.52 19.76 -31.37
N ALA A 330 -16.47 19.02 -31.95
CA ALA A 330 -17.27 18.03 -31.24
C ALA A 330 -16.43 16.90 -30.61
N GLU A 331 -15.33 16.47 -31.26
CA GLU A 331 -14.41 15.48 -30.71
C GLU A 331 -13.56 16.08 -29.55
N VAL A 332 -13.22 17.36 -29.61
CA VAL A 332 -12.58 18.08 -28.52
C VAL A 332 -13.51 18.15 -27.30
N GLU A 333 -14.79 18.46 -27.52
CA GLU A 333 -15.81 18.43 -26.48
C GLU A 333 -15.95 17.04 -25.85
N GLU A 334 -15.99 15.97 -26.67
CA GLU A 334 -16.02 14.58 -26.18
C GLU A 334 -14.81 14.26 -25.28
N MET A 335 -13.61 14.71 -25.65
CA MET A 335 -12.40 14.52 -24.85
C MET A 335 -12.47 15.30 -23.52
N ILE A 336 -13.06 16.49 -23.52
CA ILE A 336 -13.30 17.26 -22.28
C ILE A 336 -14.30 16.54 -21.37
N HIS A 337 -15.41 16.02 -21.95
CA HIS A 337 -16.37 15.21 -21.20
C HIS A 337 -15.70 13.96 -20.59
N PHE A 338 -14.81 13.28 -21.32
CA PHE A 338 -14.06 12.16 -20.78
C PHE A 338 -13.21 12.55 -19.55
N LEU A 339 -12.54 13.71 -19.59
CA LEU A 339 -11.80 14.19 -18.43
C LEU A 339 -12.72 14.49 -17.23
N GLN A 340 -13.88 15.12 -17.48
CA GLN A 340 -14.79 15.59 -16.44
C GLN A 340 -15.64 14.47 -15.83
N ASP A 341 -16.15 13.59 -16.66
CA ASP A 341 -17.17 12.60 -16.29
C ASP A 341 -16.52 11.25 -15.94
N ASP A 342 -15.60 10.76 -16.79
CA ASP A 342 -14.96 9.47 -16.60
C ASP A 342 -13.75 9.53 -15.65
N LEU A 343 -12.90 10.57 -15.76
CA LEU A 343 -11.71 10.76 -14.94
C LEU A 343 -11.92 11.70 -13.74
N CYS A 344 -13.11 12.32 -13.65
CA CYS A 344 -13.47 13.26 -12.58
C CYS A 344 -12.48 14.42 -12.41
N ILE A 345 -11.89 14.91 -13.52
CA ILE A 345 -10.97 16.05 -13.57
C ILE A 345 -11.76 17.28 -14.01
N LYS A 346 -12.03 18.20 -13.11
CA LYS A 346 -12.85 19.40 -13.36
C LYS A 346 -11.98 20.65 -13.40
N ASN A 347 -12.12 21.41 -14.47
CA ASN A 347 -11.52 22.73 -14.59
C ASN A 347 -12.59 23.72 -15.06
N PRO A 348 -13.02 24.70 -14.24
CA PRO A 348 -14.03 25.66 -14.62
C PRO A 348 -13.58 26.57 -15.78
N ASP A 349 -12.27 26.74 -15.98
CA ASP A 349 -11.71 27.64 -16.97
C ASP A 349 -11.72 27.05 -18.40
N THR A 350 -12.01 25.74 -18.55
CA THR A 350 -12.10 25.11 -19.88
C THR A 350 -13.10 25.80 -20.82
N LYS A 351 -14.13 26.46 -20.27
CA LYS A 351 -15.13 27.22 -21.04
C LYS A 351 -14.59 28.51 -21.69
N LEU A 352 -13.40 28.94 -21.27
CA LEU A 352 -12.75 30.17 -21.73
C LEU A 352 -11.62 29.88 -22.74
N LEU A 353 -11.33 28.59 -22.98
CA LEU A 353 -10.23 28.16 -23.83
C LEU A 353 -10.72 27.87 -25.26
N GLU A 354 -9.91 28.23 -26.22
CA GLU A 354 -10.09 27.84 -27.63
C GLU A 354 -9.64 26.39 -27.85
N ASP A 355 -10.08 25.75 -28.94
CA ASP A 355 -9.77 24.34 -29.23
C ASP A 355 -8.26 24.00 -29.13
N ALA A 356 -7.38 24.87 -29.61
CA ALA A 356 -5.94 24.64 -29.54
C ALA A 356 -5.43 24.60 -28.09
N GLU A 357 -5.93 25.46 -27.21
CA GLU A 357 -5.61 25.49 -25.78
C GLU A 357 -6.24 24.29 -25.05
N LEU A 358 -7.47 23.95 -25.41
CA LEU A 358 -8.15 22.75 -24.88
C LEU A 358 -7.37 21.47 -25.22
N ILE A 359 -6.86 21.34 -26.44
CA ILE A 359 -6.05 20.19 -26.85
C ILE A 359 -4.75 20.11 -26.04
N LEU A 360 -4.07 21.22 -25.78
CA LEU A 360 -2.88 21.23 -24.93
C LEU A 360 -3.22 20.82 -23.48
N TYR A 361 -4.33 21.33 -22.96
CA TYR A 361 -4.85 20.96 -21.65
C TYR A 361 -5.18 19.47 -21.58
N ILE A 362 -5.98 18.95 -22.52
CA ILE A 362 -6.38 17.54 -22.60
C ILE A 362 -5.12 16.65 -22.64
N LYS A 363 -4.19 16.96 -23.53
CA LYS A 363 -2.95 16.21 -23.67
C LYS A 363 -2.15 16.18 -22.37
N SER A 364 -2.05 17.31 -21.66
CA SER A 364 -1.34 17.41 -20.37
C SER A 364 -1.97 16.54 -19.28
N LYS A 365 -3.29 16.33 -19.32
CA LYS A 365 -4.02 15.49 -18.36
C LYS A 365 -3.99 14.01 -18.74
N LEU A 366 -4.05 13.69 -20.04
CA LEU A 366 -4.03 12.29 -20.50
C LEU A 366 -2.63 11.65 -20.46
N LEU A 367 -1.54 12.44 -20.60
CA LEU A 367 -0.15 11.98 -20.51
C LEU A 367 0.30 11.84 -19.05
N ARG A 368 -0.44 11.06 -18.26
CA ARG A 368 -0.17 10.77 -16.85
C ARG A 368 -0.39 9.30 -16.56
N PRO A 369 0.29 8.73 -15.55
CA PRO A 369 -0.10 7.42 -15.03
C PRO A 369 -1.58 7.42 -14.63
N LEU A 370 -2.25 6.27 -14.79
CA LEU A 370 -3.64 6.09 -14.42
C LEU A 370 -3.75 5.04 -13.32
N ARG A 371 -4.57 5.28 -12.31
CA ARG A 371 -4.91 4.27 -11.30
C ARG A 371 -6.41 4.19 -11.05
N VAL A 372 -6.87 2.98 -10.75
CA VAL A 372 -8.20 2.72 -10.21
C VAL A 372 -8.03 2.20 -8.79
N CYS A 373 -8.69 2.84 -7.83
CA CYS A 373 -8.61 2.48 -6.42
C CYS A 373 -9.96 1.93 -5.96
N GLY A 374 -9.96 0.72 -5.39
CA GLY A 374 -11.10 0.20 -4.66
C GLY A 374 -11.36 1.05 -3.42
N MET A 375 -12.62 1.42 -3.19
CA MET A 375 -13.08 2.16 -2.02
C MET A 375 -14.12 1.33 -1.27
N VAL A 376 -13.93 1.19 0.02
CA VAL A 376 -14.84 0.42 0.89
C VAL A 376 -15.69 1.38 1.71
N LYS A 377 -16.95 1.04 1.96
CA LYS A 377 -17.80 1.80 2.88
C LYS A 377 -17.15 1.89 4.26
N ASN A 378 -17.15 3.09 4.83
CA ASN A 378 -16.53 3.35 6.12
C ASN A 378 -17.31 2.65 7.24
N VAL A 379 -16.62 1.76 7.95
CA VAL A 379 -17.13 1.03 9.11
C VAL A 379 -16.34 1.35 10.39
N GLY A 380 -15.59 2.45 10.38
CA GLY A 380 -14.78 2.90 11.52
C GLY A 380 -13.31 2.46 11.45
N GLU A 381 -12.85 1.90 10.33
CA GLU A 381 -11.44 1.54 10.16
C GLU A 381 -10.58 2.80 9.92
N PRO A 382 -9.36 2.86 10.50
CA PRO A 382 -8.42 3.95 10.23
C PRO A 382 -7.81 3.81 8.84
N GLY A 383 -7.69 4.94 8.13
CA GLY A 383 -7.05 4.96 6.82
C GLY A 383 -7.26 6.28 6.10
N GLY A 384 -6.64 6.42 4.93
CA GLY A 384 -6.88 7.53 4.03
C GLY A 384 -8.29 7.46 3.43
N GLY A 385 -8.89 8.63 3.23
CA GLY A 385 -10.21 8.77 2.60
C GLY A 385 -10.11 9.24 1.16
N PRO A 386 -11.17 8.99 0.36
CA PRO A 386 -11.30 9.54 -0.98
C PRO A 386 -11.85 10.98 -0.92
N PHE A 387 -11.16 11.89 -1.62
CA PHE A 387 -11.52 13.31 -1.67
C PHE A 387 -11.45 13.85 -3.10
N LEU A 388 -12.19 14.95 -3.32
CA LEU A 388 -12.01 15.87 -4.41
C LEU A 388 -11.10 17.00 -3.90
N ALA A 389 -9.86 17.01 -4.34
CA ALA A 389 -8.84 17.98 -3.95
C ALA A 389 -8.62 19.04 -5.04
N VAL A 390 -8.32 20.26 -4.62
CA VAL A 390 -7.93 21.34 -5.52
C VAL A 390 -6.43 21.23 -5.77
N ASN A 391 -6.04 21.07 -7.04
CA ASN A 391 -4.66 20.97 -7.45
C ASN A 391 -4.02 22.36 -7.62
N PRO A 392 -2.66 22.46 -7.64
CA PRO A 392 -1.96 23.73 -7.82
C PRO A 392 -2.33 24.49 -9.11
N ASP A 393 -2.77 23.79 -10.13
CA ASP A 393 -3.21 24.36 -11.42
C ASP A 393 -4.70 24.79 -11.43
N GLY A 394 -5.36 24.79 -10.26
CA GLY A 394 -6.77 25.16 -10.11
C GLY A 394 -7.78 24.07 -10.52
N THR A 395 -7.32 22.94 -11.03
CA THR A 395 -8.21 21.82 -11.34
C THR A 395 -8.62 21.08 -10.07
N VAL A 396 -9.79 20.43 -10.10
CA VAL A 396 -10.26 19.55 -9.02
C VAL A 396 -10.22 18.12 -9.52
N SER A 397 -9.59 17.23 -8.76
CA SER A 397 -9.48 15.81 -9.10
C SER A 397 -9.59 14.90 -7.88
N LEU A 398 -9.78 13.61 -8.13
CA LEU A 398 -9.84 12.59 -7.09
C LEU A 398 -8.46 12.33 -6.47
N GLN A 399 -8.39 12.36 -5.13
CA GLN A 399 -7.17 12.15 -4.34
C GLN A 399 -7.47 11.26 -3.13
N VAL A 400 -6.51 10.42 -2.75
CA VAL A 400 -6.53 9.72 -1.46
C VAL A 400 -5.75 10.55 -0.45
N LEU A 401 -6.41 11.02 0.61
CA LEU A 401 -5.80 11.87 1.63
C LEU A 401 -5.93 11.26 3.03
N GLU A 402 -4.93 11.51 3.85
CA GLU A 402 -4.96 11.20 5.28
C GLU A 402 -5.34 12.45 6.10
N SER A 403 -5.85 12.25 7.32
CA SER A 403 -6.26 13.36 8.21
C SER A 403 -5.15 14.36 8.48
N SER A 404 -3.88 13.91 8.50
CA SER A 404 -2.71 14.78 8.68
C SER A 404 -2.48 15.78 7.55
N GLN A 405 -3.08 15.54 6.38
CA GLN A 405 -2.96 16.40 5.19
C GLN A 405 -4.07 17.45 5.09
N ILE A 406 -5.05 17.40 5.99
CA ILE A 406 -6.24 18.26 6.01
C ILE A 406 -6.18 19.13 7.27
N ASP A 407 -6.52 20.43 7.13
CA ASP A 407 -6.61 21.32 8.29
C ASP A 407 -7.84 20.97 9.14
N MET A 408 -7.63 20.13 10.13
CA MET A 408 -8.68 19.71 11.08
C MET A 408 -9.07 20.80 12.08
N SER A 409 -8.37 21.94 12.11
CA SER A 409 -8.76 23.11 12.90
C SER A 409 -9.82 23.97 12.19
N ASP A 410 -9.94 23.84 10.86
CA ASP A 410 -11.01 24.42 10.08
C ASP A 410 -12.30 23.57 10.23
N PRO A 411 -13.37 24.13 10.84
CA PRO A 411 -14.62 23.38 11.05
C PRO A 411 -15.28 22.86 9.76
N ALA A 412 -15.11 23.57 8.64
CA ALA A 412 -15.69 23.16 7.36
C ALA A 412 -14.95 21.95 6.79
N LYS A 413 -13.61 21.98 6.80
CA LYS A 413 -12.76 20.88 6.34
C LYS A 413 -12.91 19.64 7.23
N LYS A 414 -12.95 19.85 8.56
CA LYS A 414 -13.24 18.79 9.54
C LYS A 414 -14.58 18.12 9.26
N ALA A 415 -15.63 18.91 9.03
CA ALA A 415 -16.96 18.38 8.71
C ALA A 415 -16.98 17.61 7.38
N MET A 416 -16.20 18.04 6.37
CA MET A 416 -16.04 17.28 5.11
C MET A 416 -15.36 15.93 5.38
N PHE A 417 -14.31 15.90 6.18
CA PHE A 417 -13.61 14.68 6.56
C PHE A 417 -14.52 13.70 7.33
N GLU A 418 -15.21 14.18 8.33
CA GLU A 418 -16.12 13.38 9.19
C GLU A 418 -17.35 12.83 8.43
N LYS A 419 -17.77 13.49 7.34
CA LYS A 419 -18.84 13.02 6.45
C LYS A 419 -18.37 11.99 5.43
N GLY A 420 -17.09 11.62 5.41
CA GLY A 420 -16.54 10.61 4.50
C GLY A 420 -17.26 9.29 4.61
N THR A 421 -17.86 8.85 3.50
CA THR A 421 -18.66 7.62 3.43
C THR A 421 -17.84 6.37 3.12
N HIS A 422 -16.61 6.56 2.65
CA HIS A 422 -15.70 5.50 2.20
C HIS A 422 -14.28 5.76 2.71
N PHE A 423 -13.47 4.71 2.68
CA PHE A 423 -12.04 4.78 2.93
C PHE A 423 -11.25 3.94 1.91
N ASN A 424 -9.94 4.20 1.79
CA ASN A 424 -9.03 3.48 0.92
C ASN A 424 -8.45 2.25 1.63
N PRO A 425 -8.81 1.00 1.23
CA PRO A 425 -8.27 -0.22 1.81
C PRO A 425 -6.85 -0.56 1.31
N VAL A 426 -6.25 0.30 0.48
CA VAL A 426 -5.03 0.03 -0.28
C VAL A 426 -5.22 -1.18 -1.22
N ASP A 427 -6.19 -1.05 -2.11
CA ASP A 427 -6.48 -1.98 -3.19
C ASP A 427 -6.51 -1.21 -4.51
N LEU A 428 -5.36 -1.17 -5.20
CA LEU A 428 -5.16 -0.35 -6.38
C LEU A 428 -4.72 -1.19 -7.57
N VAL A 429 -5.10 -0.72 -8.76
CA VAL A 429 -4.52 -1.18 -10.03
C VAL A 429 -4.08 0.04 -10.83
N CYS A 430 -2.87 -0.03 -11.41
CA CYS A 430 -2.17 1.10 -11.99
C CYS A 430 -1.67 0.79 -13.39
N ALA A 431 -1.83 1.72 -14.33
CA ALA A 431 -1.22 1.71 -15.65
C ALA A 431 -0.05 2.70 -15.67
N VAL A 432 1.15 2.20 -15.93
CA VAL A 432 2.41 2.95 -15.73
C VAL A 432 3.22 3.16 -17.02
N LYS A 433 2.60 2.90 -18.18
CA LYS A 433 3.15 3.18 -19.52
C LYS A 433 2.20 4.06 -20.32
N ASN A 434 2.76 4.90 -21.19
CA ASN A 434 2.00 5.75 -22.10
C ASN A 434 1.51 4.96 -23.33
N HIS A 435 0.77 5.63 -24.24
CA HIS A 435 0.23 5.06 -25.48
C HIS A 435 1.30 4.56 -26.46
N LYS A 436 2.57 4.97 -26.30
CA LYS A 436 3.72 4.48 -27.08
C LYS A 436 4.42 3.28 -26.42
N GLY A 437 3.93 2.83 -25.26
CA GLY A 437 4.55 1.75 -24.49
C GLY A 437 5.76 2.17 -23.66
N GLU A 438 6.04 3.48 -23.54
CA GLU A 438 7.13 4.01 -22.75
C GLU A 438 6.71 4.14 -21.29
N LYS A 439 7.61 3.78 -20.38
CA LYS A 439 7.39 3.95 -18.93
C LYS A 439 7.36 5.43 -18.55
N TYR A 440 6.41 5.78 -17.69
CA TYR A 440 6.48 7.04 -16.96
C TYR A 440 7.61 7.00 -15.93
N ASN A 441 8.29 8.13 -15.71
CA ASN A 441 9.16 8.30 -14.55
C ASN A 441 8.27 8.70 -13.36
N LEU A 442 7.87 7.74 -12.53
CA LEU A 442 6.86 7.93 -11.49
C LEU A 442 7.21 9.02 -10.46
N PRO A 443 8.50 9.24 -10.08
CA PRO A 443 8.88 10.35 -9.21
C PRO A 443 8.50 11.74 -9.71
N ASP A 444 8.32 11.93 -11.02
CA ASP A 444 7.92 13.23 -11.59
C ASP A 444 6.46 13.61 -11.27
N TYR A 445 5.67 12.64 -10.82
CA TYR A 445 4.24 12.80 -10.50
C TYR A 445 3.96 12.86 -9.00
N VAL A 446 5.00 13.07 -8.19
CA VAL A 446 4.91 13.19 -6.72
C VAL A 446 4.66 14.64 -6.33
N ASP A 447 3.61 14.91 -5.54
CA ASP A 447 3.49 16.20 -4.87
C ASP A 447 4.34 16.23 -3.59
N LYS A 448 5.49 16.86 -3.67
CA LYS A 448 6.45 16.98 -2.56
C LYS A 448 5.91 17.79 -1.37
N ASN A 449 4.84 18.57 -1.56
CA ASN A 449 4.22 19.35 -0.49
C ASN A 449 3.30 18.53 0.43
N THR A 450 3.12 17.24 0.15
CA THR A 450 2.23 16.35 0.91
C THR A 450 2.96 15.43 1.88
N GLY A 451 4.24 15.66 2.14
CA GLY A 451 4.96 15.05 3.25
C GLY A 451 4.41 15.52 4.61
N PHE A 452 4.90 14.93 5.68
CA PHE A 452 4.57 15.40 7.03
C PHE A 452 5.73 15.18 8.01
N ILE A 453 5.68 15.92 9.13
CA ILE A 453 6.67 15.84 10.19
C ILE A 453 6.06 15.04 11.34
N SER A 454 6.73 13.96 11.75
CA SER A 454 6.36 13.17 12.91
C SER A 454 7.38 13.37 14.05
N TYR A 455 6.89 13.35 15.29
CA TYR A 455 7.73 13.46 16.47
C TYR A 455 8.06 12.06 16.99
N LYS A 456 9.32 11.80 17.24
CA LYS A 456 9.86 10.51 17.68
C LYS A 456 10.85 10.76 18.82
N SER A 457 11.35 9.68 19.41
CA SER A 457 12.46 9.73 20.35
C SER A 457 13.52 8.69 19.99
N LYS A 458 14.77 8.99 20.31
CA LYS A 458 15.91 8.05 20.25
C LYS A 458 16.83 8.29 21.43
N ASP A 459 17.14 7.23 22.15
CA ASP A 459 18.03 7.26 23.32
C ASP A 459 17.62 8.34 24.36
N GLY A 460 16.30 8.55 24.53
CA GLY A 460 15.73 9.54 25.44
C GLY A 460 15.67 10.97 24.90
N CYS A 461 16.17 11.24 23.70
CA CYS A 461 16.12 12.54 23.05
C CYS A 461 14.97 12.63 22.06
N GLU A 462 14.17 13.70 22.12
CA GLU A 462 13.13 13.98 21.14
C GLU A 462 13.74 14.44 19.82
N LEU A 463 13.13 14.03 18.72
CA LEU A 463 13.52 14.39 17.37
C LEU A 463 12.31 14.53 16.45
N LYS A 464 12.51 15.25 15.36
CA LYS A 464 11.60 15.34 14.22
C LYS A 464 12.04 14.39 13.13
N ALA A 465 11.09 13.62 12.59
CA ALA A 465 11.31 12.75 11.43
C ALA A 465 10.46 13.25 10.27
N LEU A 466 11.05 13.32 9.09
CA LEU A 466 10.38 13.67 7.86
C LEU A 466 9.83 12.39 7.22
N GLU A 467 8.54 12.37 6.98
CA GLU A 467 7.85 11.32 6.23
C GLU A 467 7.60 11.82 4.81
N LEU A 468 8.04 11.05 3.81
CA LEU A 468 7.80 11.37 2.41
C LEU A 468 6.31 11.25 2.06
N PRO A 469 5.84 11.92 0.98
CA PRO A 469 4.47 11.74 0.48
C PRO A 469 4.13 10.26 0.32
N GLY A 470 3.06 9.79 0.99
CA GLY A 470 2.70 8.37 1.02
C GLY A 470 2.48 7.77 -0.36
N LEU A 471 2.84 6.50 -0.56
CA LEU A 471 2.86 5.83 -1.87
C LEU A 471 1.53 5.97 -2.65
N TRP A 472 0.40 5.73 -1.98
CA TRP A 472 -0.94 5.84 -2.58
C TRP A 472 -1.64 7.17 -2.31
N ASN A 473 -0.95 8.10 -1.64
CA ASN A 473 -1.42 9.47 -1.35
C ASN A 473 -0.65 10.46 -2.25
N GLY A 474 0.16 11.33 -1.68
CA GLY A 474 0.90 12.36 -2.38
C GLY A 474 1.92 11.88 -3.40
N ALA A 475 2.45 10.64 -3.28
CA ALA A 475 3.34 10.08 -4.29
C ALA A 475 2.62 9.73 -5.61
N MET A 476 1.29 9.62 -5.60
CA MET A 476 0.45 9.44 -6.79
C MET A 476 -0.52 10.62 -6.98
N SER A 477 -0.19 11.80 -6.47
CA SER A 477 -1.05 12.98 -6.52
C SER A 477 -1.33 13.43 -7.94
N ASP A 478 -0.32 13.42 -8.81
CA ASP A 478 -0.43 13.90 -10.19
C ASP A 478 -0.81 12.78 -11.19
N TRP A 479 -1.38 11.69 -10.68
CA TRP A 479 -1.91 10.61 -11.49
C TRP A 479 -3.40 10.83 -11.78
N ASN A 480 -3.87 10.35 -12.93
CA ASN A 480 -5.30 10.19 -13.15
C ASN A 480 -5.82 9.12 -12.19
N THR A 481 -6.77 9.49 -11.36
CA THR A 481 -7.30 8.63 -10.29
C THR A 481 -8.79 8.42 -10.47
N VAL A 482 -9.24 7.15 -10.42
CA VAL A 482 -10.65 6.76 -10.44
C VAL A 482 -10.95 5.91 -9.21
N PHE A 483 -12.09 6.14 -8.59
CA PHE A 483 -12.57 5.39 -7.44
C PHE A 483 -13.72 4.47 -7.83
N VAL A 484 -13.65 3.21 -7.37
CA VAL A 484 -14.69 2.20 -7.56
C VAL A 484 -15.09 1.64 -6.21
N GLU A 485 -16.39 1.62 -5.90
CA GLU A 485 -16.88 0.97 -4.69
C GLU A 485 -16.62 -0.54 -4.78
N VAL A 486 -15.96 -1.09 -3.76
CA VAL A 486 -15.74 -2.53 -3.59
C VAL A 486 -16.31 -2.97 -2.24
N PRO A 487 -16.79 -4.21 -2.12
CA PRO A 487 -17.40 -4.67 -0.87
C PRO A 487 -16.38 -4.84 0.24
N ILE A 488 -16.85 -4.74 1.50
CA ILE A 488 -16.02 -4.85 2.71
C ILE A 488 -15.28 -6.20 2.77
N GLU A 489 -15.83 -7.25 2.19
CA GLU A 489 -15.25 -8.60 2.15
C GLU A 489 -13.92 -8.63 1.40
N THR A 490 -13.56 -7.59 0.64
CA THR A 490 -12.24 -7.45 0.00
C THR A 490 -11.17 -6.90 0.94
N PHE A 491 -11.56 -6.46 2.14
CA PHE A 491 -10.70 -5.80 3.12
C PHE A 491 -10.68 -6.51 4.45
N ASN A 492 -9.70 -7.38 4.66
CA ASN A 492 -9.53 -8.18 5.87
C ASN A 492 -8.08 -8.08 6.39
N PRO A 493 -7.63 -6.90 6.83
CA PRO A 493 -6.26 -6.73 7.29
C PRO A 493 -6.05 -7.34 8.67
N VAL A 494 -4.86 -7.91 8.87
CA VAL A 494 -4.40 -8.40 10.17
C VAL A 494 -3.58 -7.30 10.85
N LYS A 495 -4.20 -6.53 11.73
CA LYS A 495 -3.54 -5.44 12.49
C LYS A 495 -3.01 -5.92 13.83
N THR A 496 -3.75 -6.81 14.49
CA THR A 496 -3.35 -7.50 15.73
C THR A 496 -3.36 -9.00 15.52
N VAL A 497 -2.67 -9.76 16.37
CA VAL A 497 -2.65 -11.23 16.25
C VAL A 497 -4.06 -11.84 16.40
N ASN A 498 -4.91 -11.25 17.23
CA ASN A 498 -6.28 -11.72 17.43
C ASN A 498 -7.20 -11.47 16.20
N ASP A 499 -6.79 -10.66 15.23
CA ASP A 499 -7.53 -10.53 13.98
C ASP A 499 -7.56 -11.86 13.20
N LEU A 500 -6.52 -12.69 13.37
CA LEU A 500 -6.49 -14.05 12.81
C LEU A 500 -7.57 -14.99 13.38
N LEU A 501 -8.23 -14.59 14.47
CA LEU A 501 -9.38 -15.32 15.04
C LEU A 501 -10.74 -14.86 14.51
N ARG A 502 -10.76 -13.90 13.61
CA ARG A 502 -12.00 -13.49 12.94
C ARG A 502 -12.48 -14.60 11.99
N PRO A 503 -13.82 -14.74 11.76
CA PRO A 503 -14.34 -15.76 10.85
C PRO A 503 -13.70 -15.74 9.46
N GLU A 504 -13.35 -14.55 8.95
CA GLU A 504 -12.75 -14.35 7.63
C GLU A 504 -11.31 -14.91 7.51
N HIS A 505 -10.69 -15.26 8.64
CA HIS A 505 -9.33 -15.82 8.71
C HIS A 505 -9.30 -17.30 9.19
N GLN A 506 -10.50 -17.94 9.39
CA GLN A 506 -10.63 -19.30 9.92
C GLN A 506 -11.10 -20.32 8.88
#